data_95ea52873bd774aa86c5dc0d9c7a2e0d
#
_entry.id   95ea52873bd774aa86c5dc0d9c7a2e0d
#
_cell.length_a   1.000
_cell.length_b   1.000
_cell.length_c   1.000
_cell.angle_alpha   90.00
_cell.angle_beta   90.00
_cell.angle_gamma   90.00
#
_symmetry.space_group_name_H-M   'P 1'
#
loop_
_entity.id
_entity.type
_entity.pdbx_description
1 polymer ?
#
loop_
_entity_poly.entity_id
_entity_poly.type
_entity_poly.pdbx_seq_one_letter_code
_entity_poly.pdbx_strand_id
1 'polypeptide(L)'
;MAQSTEARSQAPRLGAWAEGSSVRWRVWAPGHKGVDVVLYDAEDRVLRKVPLTPEADGCFGGALPDLAEGTRYKLSVDGGDPFPDPWSRSQPQGVHGPSEVVGSDHGWTDSHWKGPDPQALVIYEVHVGTATPEGTFEAFIPKLAHLRELGVNTLELLPVASFPGARNWGYDGVDLFAPQATYGGPRGLRRLIDAAHAHGIAVLIDAVYNHFGPDGNYLRAYSPHYFTGKHHTPWGDAVNYDSEGSRFVRSLVLSNVEMWIRDYHADGLRLDAAHAIVDDGQPHLLAEIVERAHAASASGRRVVVIAEDERNERKLVTPASEGGYGLDGVWADDLHHQLRRAFAGDHEGYYQDYTGSAEDLAATLRQGWFYTGQKSRNLGHARGTDPKGLGPWHFVHCIQNHDQVGNRPFGNRLSEDVSPAAYRAMSTLLLMSPFTPLLFMGQEWNARTPFLYFTDHNAELGKLVTEGRRKEFAGFSRFKGEEVPDPQARDTFTRSTLDWGELDNAEAAGVHTLYKELLRLRATEPVLTSRQGTHDARALGPDAFVLERRAEGDTLLIVVNLKGSLMHTLNPRASAGIVMWSENPRYGGTVAASPLTGNVLHLDGPSAAVVKLRE
;
A
#
# COMPACT_ATOMS: atom_id res chain seq x y z
N MET A 1 9.87 34.85 -22.16
CA MET A 1 10.97 34.21 -22.91
C MET A 1 10.64 32.74 -22.94
N ALA A 2 10.26 32.25 -24.10
CA ALA A 2 9.92 30.83 -24.31
C ALA A 2 11.22 30.04 -24.30
N GLN A 3 11.47 29.28 -23.22
CA GLN A 3 12.47 28.25 -23.26
C GLN A 3 11.85 27.05 -23.98
N SER A 4 12.52 26.66 -25.05
CA SER A 4 12.21 25.57 -25.94
C SER A 4 11.86 24.31 -25.16
N THR A 5 10.69 23.75 -25.44
CA THR A 5 10.37 22.33 -25.26
C THR A 5 11.29 21.52 -26.18
N GLU A 6 12.57 21.39 -25.84
CA GLU A 6 13.38 20.31 -26.36
C GLU A 6 12.70 19.00 -25.93
N ALA A 7 12.34 18.21 -26.94
CA ALA A 7 11.80 16.88 -26.75
C ALA A 7 12.65 16.16 -25.71
N ARG A 8 12.07 15.87 -24.51
CA ARG A 8 12.71 15.03 -23.50
C ARG A 8 12.98 13.69 -24.18
N SER A 9 14.22 13.48 -24.62
CA SER A 9 14.61 12.22 -25.23
C SER A 9 14.29 11.15 -24.18
N GLN A 10 13.41 10.21 -24.52
CA GLN A 10 13.18 9.04 -23.69
C GLN A 10 14.53 8.44 -23.34
N ALA A 11 14.78 8.20 -22.06
CA ALA A 11 15.98 7.52 -21.66
C ALA A 11 16.02 6.16 -22.37
N PRO A 12 17.19 5.70 -22.81
CA PRO A 12 17.30 4.46 -23.54
C PRO A 12 16.79 3.31 -22.66
N ARG A 13 16.14 2.32 -23.28
CA ARG A 13 15.76 1.08 -22.57
C ARG A 13 17.03 0.43 -22.00
N LEU A 14 17.04 0.14 -20.69
CA LEU A 14 18.13 -0.54 -20.00
C LEU A 14 17.72 -1.95 -19.56
N GLY A 15 18.71 -2.75 -19.16
CA GLY A 15 18.53 -4.16 -18.79
C GLY A 15 18.69 -5.12 -19.96
N ALA A 16 18.12 -6.31 -19.83
CA ALA A 16 18.14 -7.36 -20.86
C ALA A 16 16.74 -7.63 -21.40
N TRP A 17 16.64 -7.92 -22.71
CA TRP A 17 15.39 -8.33 -23.35
C TRP A 17 15.63 -9.22 -24.56
N ALA A 18 14.70 -10.16 -24.79
CA ALA A 18 14.68 -10.97 -25.99
C ALA A 18 14.24 -10.12 -27.20
N GLU A 19 14.91 -10.30 -28.35
CA GLU A 19 14.63 -9.66 -29.64
C GLU A 19 14.80 -10.68 -30.75
N GLY A 20 13.70 -11.33 -31.13
CA GLY A 20 13.73 -12.47 -32.05
C GLY A 20 14.51 -13.65 -31.45
N SER A 21 15.54 -14.14 -32.18
CA SER A 21 16.45 -15.20 -31.73
C SER A 21 17.70 -14.66 -31.01
N SER A 22 17.65 -13.45 -30.51
CA SER A 22 18.77 -12.79 -29.82
C SER A 22 18.32 -12.26 -28.48
N VAL A 23 19.27 -12.06 -27.58
CA VAL A 23 19.08 -11.26 -26.38
C VAL A 23 19.96 -10.01 -26.49
N ARG A 24 19.36 -8.88 -26.21
CA ARG A 24 20.04 -7.58 -26.17
C ARG A 24 20.20 -7.12 -24.74
N TRP A 25 21.36 -6.55 -24.44
CA TRP A 25 21.70 -5.88 -23.18
C TRP A 25 21.99 -4.42 -23.43
N ARG A 26 21.61 -3.57 -22.48
CA ARG A 26 22.11 -2.21 -22.34
C ARG A 26 22.22 -1.87 -20.86
N VAL A 27 23.41 -1.42 -20.45
CA VAL A 27 23.77 -1.19 -19.05
C VAL A 27 24.30 0.24 -18.91
N TRP A 28 23.87 0.95 -17.89
CA TRP A 28 24.42 2.25 -17.53
C TRP A 28 25.49 2.07 -16.45
N ALA A 29 26.73 2.35 -16.82
CA ALA A 29 27.91 2.21 -15.96
C ALA A 29 28.92 3.34 -16.25
N PRO A 30 28.57 4.60 -15.97
CA PRO A 30 29.43 5.75 -16.29
C PRO A 30 30.73 5.68 -15.49
N GLY A 31 31.84 6.07 -16.15
CA GLY A 31 33.17 6.05 -15.53
C GLY A 31 33.90 4.70 -15.62
N HIS A 32 33.20 3.62 -15.99
CA HIS A 32 33.85 2.32 -16.26
C HIS A 32 34.41 2.25 -17.68
N LYS A 33 35.45 1.42 -17.85
CA LYS A 33 36.14 1.22 -19.14
C LYS A 33 35.51 0.11 -19.98
N GLY A 34 34.84 -0.84 -19.33
CA GLY A 34 34.22 -1.98 -19.99
C GLY A 34 33.18 -2.66 -19.12
N VAL A 35 32.19 -3.24 -19.78
CA VAL A 35 31.16 -4.09 -19.16
C VAL A 35 31.08 -5.37 -19.96
N ASP A 36 31.09 -6.50 -19.28
CA ASP A 36 30.93 -7.82 -19.88
C ASP A 36 29.65 -8.47 -19.38
N VAL A 37 28.92 -9.14 -20.29
CA VAL A 37 27.89 -10.11 -19.92
C VAL A 37 28.54 -11.44 -19.63
N VAL A 38 28.31 -11.97 -18.43
CA VAL A 38 28.75 -13.30 -18.00
C VAL A 38 27.54 -14.21 -18.06
N LEU A 39 27.54 -15.20 -18.94
CA LEU A 39 26.44 -16.15 -19.13
C LEU A 39 26.63 -17.38 -18.24
N TYR A 40 25.55 -17.91 -17.72
CA TYR A 40 25.51 -19.06 -16.82
C TYR A 40 24.64 -20.20 -17.35
N ASP A 41 25.00 -21.43 -17.00
CA ASP A 41 24.14 -22.60 -17.23
C ASP A 41 23.10 -22.77 -16.10
N ALA A 42 22.35 -23.85 -16.15
CA ALA A 42 21.32 -24.16 -15.16
C ALA A 42 21.88 -24.47 -13.75
N GLU A 43 23.15 -24.87 -13.67
CA GLU A 43 23.89 -25.17 -12.43
C GLU A 43 24.77 -23.98 -11.97
N ASP A 44 24.52 -22.79 -12.52
CA ASP A 44 25.24 -21.53 -12.24
C ASP A 44 26.75 -21.57 -12.52
N ARG A 45 27.18 -22.40 -13.47
CA ARG A 45 28.56 -22.38 -13.96
C ARG A 45 28.70 -21.40 -15.10
N VAL A 46 29.80 -20.65 -15.10
CA VAL A 46 30.09 -19.70 -16.19
C VAL A 46 30.27 -20.44 -17.51
N LEU A 47 29.45 -20.10 -18.49
CA LEU A 47 29.52 -20.59 -19.85
C LEU A 47 30.51 -19.78 -20.70
N ARG A 48 30.32 -18.47 -20.67
CA ARG A 48 31.17 -17.54 -21.42
C ARG A 48 31.03 -16.12 -20.90
N LYS A 49 32.02 -15.29 -21.22
CA LYS A 49 32.05 -13.87 -20.95
C LYS A 49 32.12 -13.11 -22.28
N VAL A 50 31.27 -12.09 -22.45
CA VAL A 50 31.16 -11.35 -23.71
C VAL A 50 31.18 -9.86 -23.46
N PRO A 51 32.10 -9.09 -24.05
CA PRO A 51 32.15 -7.64 -23.84
C PRO A 51 30.99 -6.94 -24.55
N LEU A 52 30.42 -5.93 -23.86
CA LEU A 52 29.51 -4.97 -24.47
C LEU A 52 30.27 -3.80 -25.10
N THR A 53 29.69 -3.19 -26.10
CA THR A 53 30.27 -2.04 -26.79
C THR A 53 29.89 -0.75 -26.05
N PRO A 54 30.84 0.17 -25.79
CA PRO A 54 30.54 1.48 -25.25
C PRO A 54 29.59 2.25 -26.16
N GLU A 55 28.59 2.89 -25.52
CA GLU A 55 27.59 3.77 -26.14
C GLU A 55 27.66 5.18 -25.51
N ALA A 56 26.80 6.08 -25.96
CA ALA A 56 26.70 7.43 -25.38
C ALA A 56 26.25 7.40 -23.90
N ASP A 57 26.49 8.48 -23.19
CA ASP A 57 26.03 8.74 -21.81
C ASP A 57 26.51 7.72 -20.75
N GLY A 58 27.65 7.07 -20.99
CA GLY A 58 28.19 6.04 -20.08
C GLY A 58 27.43 4.72 -20.12
N CYS A 59 26.72 4.46 -21.20
CA CYS A 59 26.07 3.18 -21.44
C CYS A 59 27.01 2.20 -22.17
N PHE A 60 26.70 0.90 -22.03
CA PHE A 60 27.31 -0.20 -22.76
C PHE A 60 26.20 -1.09 -23.31
N GLY A 61 26.27 -1.45 -24.58
CA GLY A 61 25.23 -2.23 -25.25
C GLY A 61 25.75 -3.33 -26.15
N GLY A 62 24.91 -4.32 -26.43
CA GLY A 62 25.22 -5.41 -27.34
C GLY A 62 24.07 -6.37 -27.49
N ALA A 63 24.14 -7.22 -28.51
CA ALA A 63 23.19 -8.31 -28.77
C ALA A 63 23.95 -9.61 -29.06
N LEU A 64 23.44 -10.70 -28.49
CA LEU A 64 24.00 -12.03 -28.73
C LEU A 64 22.94 -12.91 -29.38
N PRO A 65 23.26 -13.54 -30.53
CA PRO A 65 22.37 -14.47 -31.21
C PRO A 65 22.25 -15.79 -30.42
N ASP A 66 21.26 -16.59 -30.80
CA ASP A 66 21.00 -17.92 -30.30
C ASP A 66 20.75 -17.98 -28.78
N LEU A 67 20.14 -16.89 -28.26
CA LEU A 67 19.71 -16.76 -26.88
C LEU A 67 18.23 -16.34 -26.83
N ALA A 68 17.56 -16.74 -25.77
CA ALA A 68 16.12 -16.53 -25.60
C ALA A 68 15.75 -16.25 -24.14
N GLU A 69 14.46 -16.22 -23.86
CA GLU A 69 13.91 -16.27 -22.51
C GLU A 69 14.53 -17.42 -21.70
N GLY A 70 14.77 -17.19 -20.41
CA GLY A 70 15.45 -18.14 -19.53
C GLY A 70 16.97 -18.05 -19.53
N THR A 71 17.57 -17.21 -20.41
CA THR A 71 19.01 -16.96 -20.39
C THR A 71 19.43 -16.34 -19.07
N ARG A 72 20.36 -16.99 -18.35
CA ARG A 72 20.91 -16.52 -17.08
C ARG A 72 22.21 -15.77 -17.27
N TYR A 73 22.34 -14.64 -16.58
CA TYR A 73 23.50 -13.77 -16.74
C TYR A 73 23.77 -12.92 -15.50
N LYS A 74 25.00 -12.45 -15.39
CA LYS A 74 25.42 -11.32 -14.56
C LYS A 74 26.23 -10.34 -15.39
N LEU A 75 26.53 -9.19 -14.82
CA LEU A 75 27.33 -8.16 -15.46
C LEU A 75 28.61 -7.94 -14.68
N SER A 76 29.76 -7.94 -15.35
CA SER A 76 31.07 -7.64 -14.76
C SER A 76 31.56 -6.30 -15.30
N VAL A 77 31.89 -5.37 -14.43
CA VAL A 77 32.46 -4.06 -14.77
C VAL A 77 33.98 -4.08 -14.58
N ASP A 78 34.72 -3.56 -15.55
CA ASP A 78 36.20 -3.46 -15.57
C ASP A 78 36.92 -4.78 -15.22
N GLY A 79 36.30 -5.93 -15.54
CA GLY A 79 36.83 -7.25 -15.26
C GLY A 79 36.76 -7.70 -13.80
N GLY A 80 36.02 -6.97 -12.94
CA GLY A 80 35.75 -7.34 -11.57
C GLY A 80 34.74 -8.46 -11.41
N ASP A 81 34.31 -8.72 -10.17
CA ASP A 81 33.28 -9.71 -9.85
C ASP A 81 31.97 -9.42 -10.57
N PRO A 82 31.27 -10.45 -11.08
CA PRO A 82 30.00 -10.27 -11.75
C PRO A 82 28.86 -10.13 -10.73
N PHE A 83 28.02 -9.09 -10.92
CA PHE A 83 26.84 -8.78 -10.11
C PHE A 83 25.55 -8.90 -10.93
N PRO A 84 24.38 -9.09 -10.27
CA PRO A 84 23.08 -8.99 -10.93
C PRO A 84 22.90 -7.67 -11.67
N ASP A 85 22.07 -7.70 -12.71
CA ASP A 85 21.72 -6.50 -13.47
C ASP A 85 20.81 -5.59 -12.65
N PRO A 86 21.10 -4.30 -12.46
CA PRO A 86 20.21 -3.35 -11.76
C PRO A 86 18.80 -3.25 -12.35
N TRP A 87 18.62 -3.68 -13.58
CA TRP A 87 17.36 -3.69 -14.31
C TRP A 87 16.84 -5.12 -14.55
N SER A 88 17.28 -6.07 -13.74
CA SER A 88 16.87 -7.46 -13.82
C SER A 88 15.35 -7.61 -13.68
N ARG A 89 14.73 -8.39 -14.57
CA ARG A 89 13.30 -8.68 -14.57
C ARG A 89 12.95 -10.02 -13.92
N SER A 90 13.95 -10.81 -13.55
CA SER A 90 13.80 -12.07 -12.83
C SER A 90 15.08 -12.41 -12.08
N GLN A 91 14.94 -12.74 -10.81
CA GLN A 91 16.00 -13.19 -9.92
C GLN A 91 15.63 -14.56 -9.34
N PRO A 92 15.70 -15.65 -10.15
CA PRO A 92 15.16 -16.94 -9.77
C PRO A 92 15.85 -17.57 -8.57
N GLN A 93 17.07 -17.13 -8.26
CA GLN A 93 17.89 -17.60 -7.14
C GLN A 93 18.15 -16.52 -6.09
N GLY A 94 17.29 -15.50 -6.05
CA GLY A 94 17.41 -14.37 -5.14
C GLY A 94 18.42 -13.32 -5.58
N VAL A 95 18.57 -12.30 -4.76
CA VAL A 95 19.27 -11.03 -5.06
C VAL A 95 20.77 -11.15 -5.32
N HIS A 96 21.38 -12.27 -5.01
CA HIS A 96 22.81 -12.54 -5.27
C HIS A 96 23.03 -13.47 -6.47
N GLY A 97 21.96 -14.10 -6.96
CA GLY A 97 21.99 -15.06 -8.06
C GLY A 97 22.11 -14.39 -9.43
N PRO A 98 22.28 -15.16 -10.51
CA PRO A 98 22.17 -14.64 -11.84
C PRO A 98 20.79 -14.06 -12.15
N SER A 99 20.76 -12.95 -12.85
CA SER A 99 19.55 -12.41 -13.47
C SER A 99 19.09 -13.33 -14.60
N GLU A 100 17.79 -13.33 -14.88
CA GLU A 100 17.21 -14.14 -15.95
C GLU A 100 16.41 -13.28 -16.93
N VAL A 101 16.56 -13.55 -18.23
CA VAL A 101 15.81 -12.88 -19.29
C VAL A 101 14.37 -13.37 -19.29
N VAL A 102 13.42 -12.46 -19.15
CA VAL A 102 11.98 -12.74 -19.10
C VAL A 102 11.33 -12.41 -20.44
N GLY A 103 10.50 -13.32 -20.94
CA GLY A 103 9.65 -13.08 -22.10
C GLY A 103 8.48 -12.15 -21.78
N SER A 104 7.96 -11.50 -22.82
CA SER A 104 6.81 -10.60 -22.69
C SER A 104 5.46 -11.32 -22.85
N ASP A 105 5.46 -12.53 -23.42
CA ASP A 105 4.23 -13.26 -23.74
C ASP A 105 3.62 -13.88 -22.47
N HIS A 106 2.38 -13.48 -22.16
CA HIS A 106 1.60 -14.06 -21.05
C HIS A 106 0.23 -14.60 -21.51
N GLY A 107 -0.25 -14.19 -22.67
CA GLY A 107 -1.60 -14.58 -23.12
C GLY A 107 -2.70 -14.02 -22.23
N TRP A 108 -2.67 -12.71 -21.94
CA TRP A 108 -3.66 -12.01 -21.13
C TRP A 108 -5.10 -12.26 -21.57
N THR A 109 -6.02 -12.44 -20.61
CA THR A 109 -7.45 -12.66 -20.87
C THR A 109 -8.31 -11.43 -20.55
N ASP A 110 -7.71 -10.37 -20.07
CA ASP A 110 -8.32 -9.16 -19.50
C ASP A 110 -8.64 -8.04 -20.50
N SER A 111 -8.74 -8.32 -21.79
CA SER A 111 -8.96 -7.31 -22.85
C SER A 111 -10.19 -6.40 -22.64
N HIS A 112 -11.16 -6.87 -21.84
CA HIS A 112 -12.39 -6.11 -21.51
C HIS A 112 -12.27 -5.32 -20.20
N TRP A 113 -11.19 -5.50 -19.46
CA TRP A 113 -10.96 -4.83 -18.20
C TRP A 113 -10.75 -3.32 -18.40
N LYS A 114 -11.43 -2.49 -17.60
CA LYS A 114 -11.41 -1.02 -17.72
C LYS A 114 -10.68 -0.33 -16.57
N GLY A 115 -10.06 -1.10 -15.69
CA GLY A 115 -9.45 -0.58 -14.47
C GLY A 115 -10.46 -0.13 -13.42
N PRO A 116 -9.98 0.28 -12.24
CA PRO A 116 -10.82 0.67 -11.12
C PRO A 116 -11.58 1.97 -11.37
N ASP A 117 -12.65 2.18 -10.59
CA ASP A 117 -13.24 3.51 -10.43
C ASP A 117 -12.56 4.21 -9.23
N PRO A 118 -11.75 5.26 -9.43
CA PRO A 118 -11.02 5.88 -8.34
C PRO A 118 -11.91 6.48 -7.25
N GLN A 119 -13.19 6.71 -7.53
CA GLN A 119 -14.17 7.23 -6.56
C GLN A 119 -14.93 6.14 -5.80
N ALA A 120 -14.67 4.86 -6.11
CA ALA A 120 -15.41 3.74 -5.53
C ALA A 120 -14.50 2.60 -5.07
N LEU A 121 -13.25 2.88 -4.76
CA LEU A 121 -12.30 1.88 -4.29
C LEU A 121 -12.75 1.32 -2.93
N VAL A 122 -12.59 0.02 -2.77
CA VAL A 122 -12.57 -0.73 -1.51
C VAL A 122 -11.30 -1.56 -1.55
N ILE A 123 -10.27 -1.09 -0.85
CA ILE A 123 -8.92 -1.64 -0.93
C ILE A 123 -8.77 -2.77 0.10
N TYR A 124 -8.17 -3.86 -0.31
CA TYR A 124 -7.76 -4.97 0.55
C TYR A 124 -6.26 -5.15 0.46
N GLU A 125 -5.57 -4.80 1.53
CA GLU A 125 -4.12 -4.86 1.65
C GLU A 125 -3.69 -6.28 2.04
N VAL A 126 -2.72 -6.84 1.31
CA VAL A 126 -2.29 -8.22 1.51
C VAL A 126 -0.77 -8.40 1.39
N HIS A 127 -0.17 -9.13 2.32
CA HIS A 127 1.18 -9.65 2.23
C HIS A 127 1.16 -11.05 1.64
N VAL A 128 1.63 -11.23 0.41
CA VAL A 128 1.54 -12.50 -0.33
C VAL A 128 2.15 -13.67 0.44
N GLY A 129 3.34 -13.46 1.02
CA GLY A 129 4.09 -14.50 1.73
C GLY A 129 3.40 -15.07 2.97
N THR A 130 2.42 -14.36 3.55
CA THR A 130 1.70 -14.80 4.76
C THR A 130 0.18 -14.85 4.58
N ALA A 131 -0.32 -14.57 3.38
CA ALA A 131 -1.76 -14.62 3.11
C ALA A 131 -2.29 -16.05 3.01
N THR A 132 -1.43 -17.01 2.68
CA THR A 132 -1.74 -18.45 2.60
C THR A 132 -0.57 -19.27 3.15
N PRO A 133 -0.77 -20.53 3.54
CA PRO A 133 0.32 -21.39 3.99
C PRO A 133 1.46 -21.55 2.98
N GLU A 134 1.16 -21.56 1.68
CA GLU A 134 2.15 -21.68 0.61
C GLU A 134 2.89 -20.37 0.35
N GLY A 135 2.31 -19.22 0.69
CA GLY A 135 2.89 -17.90 0.56
C GLY A 135 3.22 -17.49 -0.89
N THR A 136 2.38 -17.88 -1.86
CA THR A 136 2.62 -17.62 -3.29
C THR A 136 1.45 -16.92 -3.97
N PHE A 137 1.74 -16.25 -5.09
CA PHE A 137 0.71 -15.64 -5.94
C PHE A 137 -0.35 -16.65 -6.37
N GLU A 138 0.08 -17.85 -6.75
CA GLU A 138 -0.81 -18.92 -7.20
C GLU A 138 -1.77 -19.41 -6.10
N ALA A 139 -1.26 -19.56 -4.88
CA ALA A 139 -2.05 -20.01 -3.74
C ALA A 139 -3.07 -18.96 -3.29
N PHE A 140 -2.85 -17.69 -3.62
CA PHE A 140 -3.78 -16.61 -3.30
C PHE A 140 -4.94 -16.52 -4.31
N ILE A 141 -4.78 -16.98 -5.55
CA ILE A 141 -5.82 -16.90 -6.59
C ILE A 141 -7.19 -17.43 -6.11
N PRO A 142 -7.30 -18.60 -5.43
CA PRO A 142 -8.60 -19.08 -4.92
C PRO A 142 -9.28 -18.13 -3.90
N LYS A 143 -8.53 -17.24 -3.25
CA LYS A 143 -9.07 -16.28 -2.29
C LYS A 143 -9.76 -15.08 -2.93
N LEU A 144 -9.54 -14.84 -4.22
CA LEU A 144 -10.18 -13.76 -4.97
C LEU A 144 -11.70 -13.90 -4.99
N ALA A 145 -12.22 -15.11 -5.03
CA ALA A 145 -13.68 -15.35 -4.96
C ALA A 145 -14.28 -14.85 -3.63
N HIS A 146 -13.61 -15.13 -2.49
CA HIS A 146 -14.01 -14.63 -1.17
C HIS A 146 -14.01 -13.09 -1.14
N LEU A 147 -12.96 -12.45 -1.63
CA LEU A 147 -12.86 -10.98 -1.67
C LEU A 147 -13.95 -10.36 -2.54
N ARG A 148 -14.24 -10.96 -3.69
CA ARG A 148 -15.34 -10.53 -4.56
C ARG A 148 -16.68 -10.61 -3.87
N GLU A 149 -16.99 -11.74 -3.21
CA GLU A 149 -18.24 -11.94 -2.48
C GLU A 149 -18.36 -10.99 -1.27
N LEU A 150 -17.25 -10.64 -0.65
CA LEU A 150 -17.20 -9.64 0.41
C LEU A 150 -17.57 -8.25 -0.08
N GLY A 151 -17.24 -7.92 -1.34
CA GLY A 151 -17.45 -6.60 -1.94
C GLY A 151 -16.18 -5.78 -2.09
N VAL A 152 -15.01 -6.38 -1.92
CA VAL A 152 -13.71 -5.81 -2.28
C VAL A 152 -13.60 -5.70 -3.79
N ASN A 153 -13.07 -4.59 -4.28
CA ASN A 153 -12.85 -4.34 -5.70
C ASN A 153 -11.42 -3.95 -6.06
N THR A 154 -10.54 -3.84 -5.07
CA THR A 154 -9.14 -3.45 -5.27
C THR A 154 -8.26 -4.22 -4.29
N LEU A 155 -7.27 -4.93 -4.81
CA LEU A 155 -6.24 -5.63 -4.06
C LEU A 155 -4.98 -4.75 -4.05
N GLU A 156 -4.41 -4.49 -2.88
CA GLU A 156 -3.12 -3.83 -2.73
C GLU A 156 -2.10 -4.84 -2.22
N LEU A 157 -1.12 -5.16 -3.07
CA LEU A 157 -0.05 -6.10 -2.73
C LEU A 157 1.09 -5.34 -2.04
N LEU A 158 1.47 -5.73 -0.81
CA LEU A 158 2.70 -5.28 -0.20
C LEU A 158 3.86 -5.53 -1.17
N PRO A 159 5.01 -4.83 -1.03
CA PRO A 159 6.04 -4.82 -2.07
C PRO A 159 6.44 -6.22 -2.52
N VAL A 160 6.44 -6.42 -3.83
CA VAL A 160 6.72 -7.71 -4.48
C VAL A 160 8.06 -7.74 -5.20
N ALA A 161 8.81 -6.63 -5.20
CA ALA A 161 10.17 -6.59 -5.75
C ALA A 161 11.11 -7.52 -4.98
N SER A 162 12.11 -8.08 -5.67
CA SER A 162 13.04 -9.04 -5.07
C SER A 162 13.80 -8.44 -3.89
N PHE A 163 13.74 -9.14 -2.78
CA PHE A 163 14.38 -8.85 -1.50
C PHE A 163 15.26 -10.02 -1.05
N PRO A 164 16.21 -9.80 -0.12
CA PRO A 164 17.07 -10.85 0.40
C PRO A 164 16.30 -11.97 1.11
N GLY A 165 16.74 -13.21 0.89
CA GLY A 165 16.15 -14.39 1.52
C GLY A 165 14.76 -14.74 1.00
N ALA A 166 13.97 -15.40 1.85
CA ALA A 166 12.65 -15.91 1.50
C ALA A 166 11.49 -15.24 2.28
N ARG A 167 11.79 -14.41 3.28
CA ARG A 167 10.83 -13.84 4.22
C ARG A 167 11.13 -12.38 4.47
N ASN A 168 10.29 -11.49 3.99
CA ASN A 168 10.40 -10.04 4.20
C ASN A 168 9.03 -9.42 4.02
N TRP A 169 8.77 -8.28 4.65
CA TRP A 169 7.58 -7.48 4.33
C TRP A 169 7.59 -6.97 2.89
N GLY A 170 8.78 -6.91 2.27
CA GLY A 170 9.01 -6.42 0.92
C GLY A 170 9.74 -5.07 0.85
N TYR A 171 9.92 -4.37 1.97
CA TYR A 171 10.53 -3.03 2.00
C TYR A 171 12.07 -3.02 1.95
N ASP A 172 12.70 -4.19 1.91
CA ASP A 172 14.14 -4.33 1.64
C ASP A 172 14.43 -4.71 0.17
N GLY A 173 13.53 -4.34 -0.76
CA GLY A 173 13.68 -4.63 -2.19
C GLY A 173 14.92 -3.98 -2.81
N VAL A 174 15.60 -4.72 -3.68
CA VAL A 174 16.83 -4.28 -4.38
C VAL A 174 16.76 -4.39 -5.90
N ASP A 175 15.95 -5.30 -6.43
CA ASP A 175 15.72 -5.49 -7.86
C ASP A 175 14.28 -5.13 -8.21
N LEU A 176 14.03 -3.84 -8.46
CA LEU A 176 12.69 -3.26 -8.61
C LEU A 176 11.84 -3.90 -9.72
N PHE A 177 12.49 -4.44 -10.77
CA PHE A 177 11.80 -5.01 -11.93
C PHE A 177 11.52 -6.51 -11.80
N ALA A 178 12.10 -7.18 -10.77
CA ALA A 178 11.99 -8.61 -10.60
C ALA A 178 10.99 -8.95 -9.48
N PRO A 179 9.80 -9.50 -9.78
CA PRO A 179 8.93 -10.04 -8.76
C PRO A 179 9.62 -11.16 -7.96
N GLN A 180 9.41 -11.15 -6.64
CA GLN A 180 10.04 -12.08 -5.70
C GLN A 180 9.84 -13.55 -6.12
N ALA A 181 10.97 -14.26 -6.24
CA ALA A 181 10.97 -15.64 -6.73
C ALA A 181 10.19 -16.60 -5.82
N THR A 182 10.27 -16.43 -4.50
CA THR A 182 9.55 -17.26 -3.53
C THR A 182 8.04 -17.09 -3.59
N TYR A 183 7.55 -15.96 -4.14
CA TYR A 183 6.12 -15.74 -4.38
C TYR A 183 5.64 -16.34 -5.71
N GLY A 184 6.55 -16.82 -6.57
CA GLY A 184 6.24 -17.37 -7.89
C GLY A 184 6.76 -16.55 -9.06
N GLY A 185 7.52 -15.48 -8.78
CA GLY A 185 8.22 -14.66 -9.77
C GLY A 185 7.31 -14.00 -10.81
N PRO A 186 7.87 -13.62 -11.97
CA PRO A 186 7.14 -12.88 -13.01
C PRO A 186 5.87 -13.57 -13.51
N ARG A 187 5.93 -14.88 -13.72
CA ARG A 187 4.79 -15.66 -14.26
C ARG A 187 3.66 -15.78 -13.23
N GLY A 188 4.01 -15.97 -11.95
CA GLY A 188 3.03 -16.07 -10.87
C GLY A 188 2.26 -14.76 -10.68
N LEU A 189 2.96 -13.62 -10.68
CA LEU A 189 2.33 -12.31 -10.54
C LEU A 189 1.38 -12.00 -11.70
N ARG A 190 1.79 -12.26 -12.96
CA ARG A 190 0.92 -12.06 -14.13
C ARG A 190 -0.36 -12.89 -14.02
N ARG A 191 -0.27 -14.16 -13.59
CA ARG A 191 -1.45 -15.02 -13.38
C ARG A 191 -2.37 -14.51 -12.29
N LEU A 192 -1.81 -14.01 -11.18
CA LEU A 192 -2.62 -13.41 -10.12
C LEU A 192 -3.39 -12.19 -10.63
N ILE A 193 -2.73 -11.29 -11.35
CA ILE A 193 -3.37 -10.07 -11.86
C ILE A 193 -4.47 -10.41 -12.88
N ASP A 194 -4.20 -11.30 -13.84
CA ASP A 194 -5.20 -11.73 -14.83
C ASP A 194 -6.41 -12.40 -14.15
N ALA A 195 -6.17 -13.24 -13.14
CA ALA A 195 -7.24 -13.84 -12.35
C ALA A 195 -8.02 -12.80 -11.53
N ALA A 196 -7.37 -11.79 -10.95
CA ALA A 196 -8.02 -10.70 -10.22
C ALA A 196 -8.96 -9.91 -11.15
N HIS A 197 -8.52 -9.58 -12.36
CA HIS A 197 -9.35 -8.92 -13.37
C HIS A 197 -10.57 -9.77 -13.76
N ALA A 198 -10.41 -11.07 -13.90
CA ALA A 198 -11.52 -11.99 -14.16
C ALA A 198 -12.55 -11.99 -13.02
N HIS A 199 -12.16 -11.69 -11.79
CA HIS A 199 -13.03 -11.50 -10.64
C HIS A 199 -13.56 -10.06 -10.50
N GLY A 200 -13.17 -9.13 -11.37
CA GLY A 200 -13.53 -7.71 -11.28
C GLY A 200 -12.80 -6.98 -10.14
N ILE A 201 -11.60 -7.42 -9.79
CA ILE A 201 -10.75 -6.85 -8.74
C ILE A 201 -9.53 -6.21 -9.41
N ALA A 202 -9.31 -4.92 -9.16
CA ALA A 202 -8.11 -4.20 -9.57
C ALA A 202 -6.91 -4.60 -8.69
N VAL A 203 -5.70 -4.44 -9.20
CA VAL A 203 -4.47 -4.74 -8.45
C VAL A 203 -3.55 -3.52 -8.41
N LEU A 204 -3.22 -3.08 -7.20
CA LEU A 204 -2.21 -2.07 -6.92
C LEU A 204 -0.92 -2.75 -6.45
N ILE A 205 0.20 -2.25 -6.89
CA ILE A 205 1.52 -2.67 -6.40
C ILE A 205 2.05 -1.63 -5.43
N ASP A 206 2.41 -2.06 -4.22
CA ASP A 206 3.15 -1.22 -3.30
C ASP A 206 4.59 -1.06 -3.79
N ALA A 207 4.98 0.18 -4.11
CA ALA A 207 6.22 0.52 -4.78
C ALA A 207 7.13 1.36 -3.87
N VAL A 208 8.31 0.82 -3.58
CA VAL A 208 9.32 1.44 -2.73
C VAL A 208 10.33 2.18 -3.60
N TYR A 209 10.22 3.51 -3.68
CA TYR A 209 11.15 4.34 -4.45
C TYR A 209 11.95 5.33 -3.58
N ASN A 210 11.67 5.38 -2.28
CA ASN A 210 12.35 6.26 -1.34
C ASN A 210 13.72 5.73 -0.91
N HIS A 211 13.93 4.41 -0.97
CA HIS A 211 15.20 3.75 -0.61
C HIS A 211 15.33 2.38 -1.30
N PHE A 212 16.48 1.76 -1.13
CA PHE A 212 16.76 0.37 -1.50
C PHE A 212 17.22 -0.40 -0.26
N GLY A 213 16.93 -1.68 -0.22
CA GLY A 213 17.46 -2.58 0.80
C GLY A 213 19.00 -2.61 0.79
N PRO A 214 19.63 -2.93 1.91
CA PRO A 214 21.09 -2.94 2.02
C PRO A 214 21.76 -4.21 1.49
N ASP A 215 21.09 -5.37 1.60
CA ASP A 215 21.62 -6.68 1.22
C ASP A 215 21.21 -7.02 -0.22
N GLY A 216 22.18 -7.31 -1.10
CA GLY A 216 21.94 -7.52 -2.53
C GLY A 216 21.87 -6.23 -3.36
N ASN A 217 22.09 -5.06 -2.76
CA ASN A 217 22.14 -3.79 -3.47
C ASN A 217 23.51 -3.57 -4.12
N TYR A 218 23.58 -3.87 -5.40
CA TYR A 218 24.81 -3.72 -6.19
C TYR A 218 24.85 -2.43 -7.04
N LEU A 219 23.90 -1.51 -6.86
CA LEU A 219 23.81 -0.29 -7.67
C LEU A 219 25.10 0.54 -7.70
N ARG A 220 25.77 0.66 -6.56
CA ARG A 220 27.04 1.40 -6.47
C ARG A 220 28.21 0.76 -7.25
N ALA A 221 28.14 -0.54 -7.54
CA ALA A 221 29.14 -1.20 -8.38
C ALA A 221 29.05 -0.75 -9.86
N TYR A 222 27.89 -0.28 -10.30
CA TYR A 222 27.67 0.24 -11.64
C TYR A 222 27.85 1.75 -11.73
N SER A 223 27.36 2.49 -10.74
CA SER A 223 27.46 3.94 -10.73
C SER A 223 27.32 4.52 -9.32
N PRO A 224 28.20 5.44 -8.90
CA PRO A 224 28.01 6.20 -7.67
C PRO A 224 26.77 7.11 -7.73
N HIS A 225 26.30 7.46 -8.93
CA HIS A 225 25.19 8.41 -9.14
C HIS A 225 23.80 7.84 -8.83
N TYR A 226 23.64 6.57 -8.45
CA TYR A 226 22.37 6.06 -7.96
C TYR A 226 21.95 6.71 -6.64
N PHE A 227 22.90 7.18 -5.87
CA PHE A 227 22.68 7.83 -4.57
C PHE A 227 23.33 9.21 -4.53
N THR A 228 22.83 10.08 -3.65
CA THR A 228 23.38 11.43 -3.48
C THR A 228 23.60 11.76 -2.02
N GLY A 229 24.74 12.37 -1.72
CA GLY A 229 25.00 12.95 -0.40
C GLY A 229 24.38 14.34 -0.20
N LYS A 230 23.67 14.89 -1.21
CA LYS A 230 22.97 16.16 -1.10
C LYS A 230 21.83 16.08 -0.08
N HIS A 231 21.17 14.95 -0.03
CA HIS A 231 20.06 14.67 0.86
C HIS A 231 20.33 13.41 1.69
N HIS A 232 19.82 13.39 2.92
CA HIS A 232 19.89 12.24 3.81
C HIS A 232 18.49 11.81 4.23
N THR A 233 18.30 10.50 4.31
CA THR A 233 17.07 9.87 4.76
C THR A 233 17.35 8.99 5.99
N PRO A 234 16.34 8.47 6.70
CA PRO A 234 16.54 7.50 7.76
C PRO A 234 17.30 6.24 7.33
N TRP A 235 17.32 5.95 6.02
CA TRP A 235 18.03 4.80 5.43
C TRP A 235 19.43 5.15 4.90
N GLY A 236 19.93 6.37 5.11
CA GLY A 236 21.26 6.83 4.68
C GLY A 236 21.20 7.83 3.51
N ASP A 237 22.18 7.74 2.59
CA ASP A 237 22.21 8.58 1.40
C ASP A 237 20.93 8.42 0.60
N ALA A 238 20.30 9.53 0.20
CA ALA A 238 19.07 9.51 -0.57
C ALA A 238 19.30 8.94 -1.98
N VAL A 239 18.28 8.34 -2.56
CA VAL A 239 18.23 8.00 -3.99
C VAL A 239 18.34 9.30 -4.80
N ASN A 240 19.16 9.32 -5.83
CA ASN A 240 19.51 10.53 -6.56
C ASN A 240 18.45 10.91 -7.60
N TYR A 241 17.55 11.82 -7.25
CA TYR A 241 16.52 12.31 -8.17
C TYR A 241 16.77 13.70 -8.74
N ASP A 242 17.77 14.45 -8.23
CA ASP A 242 17.94 15.86 -8.56
C ASP A 242 19.39 16.34 -8.69
N SER A 243 20.37 15.42 -8.65
CA SER A 243 21.79 15.74 -8.80
C SER A 243 22.36 15.15 -10.10
N GLU A 244 23.67 15.20 -10.28
CA GLU A 244 24.35 14.63 -11.45
C GLU A 244 23.99 13.16 -11.63
N GLY A 245 23.69 12.74 -12.87
CA GLY A 245 23.26 11.38 -13.21
C GLY A 245 21.80 11.05 -12.87
N SER A 246 21.06 11.93 -12.21
CA SER A 246 19.66 11.72 -11.79
C SER A 246 18.73 11.33 -12.95
N ARG A 247 19.01 11.75 -14.20
CA ARG A 247 18.23 11.36 -15.37
C ARG A 247 18.08 9.83 -15.50
N PHE A 248 19.15 9.08 -15.25
CA PHE A 248 19.12 7.61 -15.32
C PHE A 248 18.43 6.98 -14.11
N VAL A 249 18.58 7.58 -12.93
CA VAL A 249 17.92 7.12 -11.71
C VAL A 249 16.40 7.38 -11.77
N ARG A 250 15.98 8.55 -12.25
CA ARG A 250 14.57 8.82 -12.57
C ARG A 250 14.03 7.84 -13.62
N SER A 251 14.84 7.55 -14.65
CA SER A 251 14.48 6.57 -15.67
C SER A 251 14.30 5.15 -15.11
N LEU A 252 15.09 4.74 -14.12
CA LEU A 252 14.91 3.47 -13.42
C LEU A 252 13.49 3.39 -12.83
N VAL A 253 13.08 4.38 -12.04
CA VAL A 253 11.76 4.44 -11.43
C VAL A 253 10.65 4.52 -12.48
N LEU A 254 10.75 5.44 -13.43
CA LEU A 254 9.71 5.65 -14.44
C LEU A 254 9.52 4.44 -15.37
N SER A 255 10.60 3.72 -15.69
CA SER A 255 10.50 2.47 -16.47
C SER A 255 9.92 1.33 -15.62
N ASN A 256 10.17 1.32 -14.31
CA ASN A 256 9.55 0.36 -13.40
C ASN A 256 8.03 0.61 -13.29
N VAL A 257 7.60 1.87 -13.18
CA VAL A 257 6.18 2.25 -13.24
C VAL A 257 5.54 1.77 -14.56
N GLU A 258 6.18 2.04 -15.70
CA GLU A 258 5.69 1.55 -16.99
C GLU A 258 5.56 0.03 -17.03
N MET A 259 6.55 -0.68 -16.51
CA MET A 259 6.54 -2.15 -16.46
C MET A 259 5.35 -2.67 -15.67
N TRP A 260 5.10 -2.14 -14.45
CA TRP A 260 3.97 -2.57 -13.64
C TRP A 260 2.64 -2.35 -14.37
N ILE A 261 2.45 -1.18 -14.98
CA ILE A 261 1.18 -0.83 -15.62
C ILE A 261 1.00 -1.52 -16.99
N ARG A 262 2.04 -1.53 -17.82
CA ARG A 262 1.94 -2.02 -19.20
C ARG A 262 2.22 -3.51 -19.34
N ASP A 263 3.30 -4.02 -18.67
CA ASP A 263 3.78 -5.39 -18.90
C ASP A 263 3.14 -6.38 -17.89
N TYR A 264 2.69 -5.90 -16.73
CA TYR A 264 1.99 -6.68 -15.70
C TYR A 264 0.50 -6.36 -15.59
N HIS A 265 0.00 -5.40 -16.32
CA HIS A 265 -1.38 -4.93 -16.27
C HIS A 265 -1.85 -4.50 -14.88
N ALA A 266 -0.95 -4.13 -13.97
CA ALA A 266 -1.35 -3.55 -12.69
C ALA A 266 -2.20 -2.30 -12.91
N ASP A 267 -3.18 -2.07 -12.03
CA ASP A 267 -4.14 -0.97 -12.12
C ASP A 267 -3.69 0.26 -11.34
N GLY A 268 -2.51 0.22 -10.77
CA GLY A 268 -1.94 1.36 -10.08
C GLY A 268 -0.84 1.01 -9.11
N LEU A 269 -0.46 2.03 -8.35
CA LEU A 269 0.60 1.95 -7.37
C LEU A 269 0.15 2.56 -6.03
N ARG A 270 0.64 1.99 -4.94
CA ARG A 270 0.79 2.69 -3.66
C ARG A 270 2.26 3.06 -3.53
N LEU A 271 2.57 4.31 -3.29
CA LEU A 271 3.95 4.80 -3.16
C LEU A 271 4.31 4.86 -1.68
N ASP A 272 5.26 4.02 -1.29
CA ASP A 272 5.80 3.93 0.06
C ASP A 272 6.51 5.21 0.47
N ALA A 273 6.25 5.68 1.69
CA ALA A 273 6.91 6.83 2.33
C ALA A 273 7.19 7.98 1.34
N ALA A 274 6.17 8.45 0.62
CA ALA A 274 6.32 9.44 -0.44
C ALA A 274 6.99 10.75 0.06
N HIS A 275 6.87 11.05 1.35
CA HIS A 275 7.56 12.16 2.00
C HIS A 275 9.09 12.02 2.02
N ALA A 276 9.61 10.80 1.92
CA ALA A 276 11.04 10.50 1.88
C ALA A 276 11.61 10.42 0.44
N ILE A 277 10.78 10.60 -0.58
CA ILE A 277 11.24 10.85 -1.96
C ILE A 277 11.65 12.32 -2.04
N VAL A 278 12.93 12.59 -1.74
CA VAL A 278 13.47 13.96 -1.72
C VAL A 278 13.92 14.35 -3.12
N ASP A 279 13.30 15.38 -3.68
CA ASP A 279 13.54 15.85 -5.04
C ASP A 279 13.30 17.37 -5.15
N ASP A 280 14.36 18.14 -5.33
CA ASP A 280 14.28 19.61 -5.60
C ASP A 280 14.09 19.90 -7.10
N GLY A 281 14.03 18.88 -7.95
CA GLY A 281 13.86 19.00 -9.40
C GLY A 281 12.45 19.46 -9.81
N GLN A 282 12.33 19.94 -11.04
CA GLN A 282 11.05 20.32 -11.63
C GLN A 282 10.88 19.64 -13.00
N PRO A 283 9.79 18.89 -13.22
CA PRO A 283 8.77 18.52 -12.24
C PRO A 283 9.34 17.57 -11.17
N HIS A 284 8.68 17.53 -10.01
CA HIS A 284 8.97 16.58 -8.94
C HIS A 284 8.70 15.15 -9.42
N LEU A 285 9.52 14.19 -8.98
CA LEU A 285 9.39 12.78 -9.40
C LEU A 285 7.98 12.21 -9.18
N LEU A 286 7.32 12.56 -8.09
CA LEU A 286 5.93 12.12 -7.84
C LEU A 286 4.98 12.51 -8.98
N ALA A 287 5.11 13.72 -9.52
CA ALA A 287 4.29 14.15 -10.66
C ALA A 287 4.65 13.37 -11.95
N GLU A 288 5.93 13.08 -12.17
CA GLU A 288 6.35 12.25 -13.32
C GLU A 288 5.88 10.80 -13.19
N ILE A 289 5.85 10.24 -11.98
CA ILE A 289 5.29 8.89 -11.72
C ILE A 289 3.82 8.85 -12.10
N VAL A 290 3.02 9.82 -11.67
CA VAL A 290 1.59 9.91 -11.99
C VAL A 290 1.38 10.02 -13.52
N GLU A 291 2.07 10.96 -14.16
CA GLU A 291 2.01 11.15 -15.62
C GLU A 291 2.37 9.85 -16.35
N ARG A 292 3.45 9.19 -15.92
CA ARG A 292 3.95 7.97 -16.53
C ARG A 292 3.00 6.78 -16.33
N ALA A 293 2.42 6.63 -15.14
CA ALA A 293 1.47 5.56 -14.84
C ALA A 293 0.21 5.69 -15.72
N HIS A 294 -0.37 6.89 -15.80
CA HIS A 294 -1.54 7.14 -16.63
C HIS A 294 -1.23 6.96 -18.14
N ALA A 295 -0.05 7.41 -18.59
CA ALA A 295 0.37 7.27 -20.00
C ALA A 295 0.70 5.82 -20.40
N ALA A 296 1.19 5.00 -19.47
CA ALA A 296 1.54 3.60 -19.71
C ALA A 296 0.33 2.69 -19.85
N SER A 297 -0.83 3.14 -19.41
CA SER A 297 -2.07 2.38 -19.46
C SER A 297 -2.54 2.19 -20.92
N ALA A 298 -3.03 0.99 -21.23
CA ALA A 298 -3.69 0.73 -22.50
C ALA A 298 -4.92 1.64 -22.67
N SER A 299 -5.25 2.00 -23.91
CA SER A 299 -6.31 2.97 -24.19
C SER A 299 -7.63 2.62 -23.50
N GLY A 300 -8.08 3.52 -22.63
CA GLY A 300 -9.33 3.43 -21.88
C GLY A 300 -9.30 2.63 -20.58
N ARG A 301 -8.18 2.04 -20.18
CA ARG A 301 -8.03 1.43 -18.85
C ARG A 301 -7.62 2.51 -17.85
N ARG A 302 -8.35 2.60 -16.74
CA ARG A 302 -8.03 3.55 -15.66
C ARG A 302 -6.94 2.97 -14.76
N VAL A 303 -6.09 3.87 -14.26
CA VAL A 303 -4.99 3.57 -13.34
C VAL A 303 -5.07 4.58 -12.20
N VAL A 304 -4.69 4.17 -11.00
CA VAL A 304 -4.66 5.03 -9.82
C VAL A 304 -3.28 5.02 -9.18
N VAL A 305 -2.85 6.16 -8.65
CA VAL A 305 -1.60 6.29 -7.88
C VAL A 305 -1.92 6.91 -6.53
N ILE A 306 -1.63 6.16 -5.47
CA ILE A 306 -1.90 6.54 -4.08
C ILE A 306 -0.57 6.72 -3.37
N ALA A 307 -0.42 7.76 -2.55
CA ALA A 307 0.77 7.95 -1.72
C ALA A 307 0.50 7.59 -0.27
N GLU A 308 1.49 6.98 0.38
CA GLU A 308 1.60 7.03 1.83
C GLU A 308 2.39 8.28 2.21
N ASP A 309 1.74 9.20 2.93
CA ASP A 309 2.38 10.46 3.33
C ASP A 309 1.68 11.05 4.57
N GLU A 310 2.37 11.04 5.69
CA GLU A 310 1.84 11.49 6.98
C GLU A 310 1.67 13.02 7.10
N ARG A 311 2.19 13.80 6.13
CA ARG A 311 2.23 15.27 6.24
C ARG A 311 0.88 15.95 6.04
N ASN A 312 -0.13 15.27 5.51
CA ASN A 312 -1.44 15.83 5.14
C ASN A 312 -1.33 16.99 4.12
N GLU A 313 -0.52 16.78 3.09
CA GLU A 313 -0.25 17.81 2.09
C GLU A 313 -1.23 17.74 0.92
N ARG A 314 -2.10 18.75 0.82
CA ARG A 314 -3.03 18.88 -0.31
C ARG A 314 -2.34 18.82 -1.67
N LYS A 315 -1.11 19.32 -1.75
CA LYS A 315 -0.30 19.33 -2.97
C LYS A 315 -0.16 17.95 -3.61
N LEU A 316 -0.17 16.88 -2.82
CA LEU A 316 -0.07 15.51 -3.31
C LEU A 316 -1.17 15.19 -4.33
N VAL A 317 -2.42 15.50 -3.99
CA VAL A 317 -3.61 15.17 -4.80
C VAL A 317 -4.12 16.33 -5.66
N THR A 318 -3.56 17.54 -5.51
CA THR A 318 -3.88 18.67 -6.39
C THR A 318 -3.37 18.37 -7.81
N PRO A 319 -4.16 18.63 -8.87
CA PRO A 319 -3.73 18.42 -10.25
C PRO A 319 -2.41 19.14 -10.59
N ALA A 320 -1.60 18.53 -11.46
CA ALA A 320 -0.34 19.14 -11.91
C ALA A 320 -0.54 20.48 -12.61
N SER A 321 -1.66 20.68 -13.30
CA SER A 321 -2.06 21.96 -13.91
C SER A 321 -2.29 23.08 -12.88
N GLU A 322 -2.53 22.73 -11.62
CA GLU A 322 -2.72 23.65 -10.49
C GLU A 322 -1.49 23.69 -9.56
N GLY A 323 -0.38 23.09 -9.97
CA GLY A 323 0.89 23.11 -9.24
C GLY A 323 1.04 21.99 -8.20
N GLY A 324 0.15 21.00 -8.20
CA GLY A 324 0.26 19.77 -7.40
C GLY A 324 1.02 18.66 -8.10
N TYR A 325 0.92 17.44 -7.53
CA TYR A 325 1.54 16.25 -8.11
C TYR A 325 0.53 15.35 -8.84
N GLY A 326 -0.78 15.54 -8.61
CA GLY A 326 -1.86 14.86 -9.33
C GLY A 326 -2.10 13.42 -8.93
N LEU A 327 -1.68 13.02 -7.71
CA LEU A 327 -1.98 11.69 -7.17
C LEU A 327 -3.51 11.51 -7.02
N ASP A 328 -3.98 10.28 -7.19
CA ASP A 328 -5.40 9.95 -7.08
C ASP A 328 -5.85 9.82 -5.62
N GLY A 329 -4.93 9.50 -4.70
CA GLY A 329 -5.23 9.38 -3.28
C GLY A 329 -4.00 9.50 -2.39
N VAL A 330 -4.28 9.62 -1.08
CA VAL A 330 -3.27 9.65 -0.02
C VAL A 330 -3.78 8.89 1.20
N TRP A 331 -2.93 8.12 1.85
CA TRP A 331 -3.23 7.54 3.15
C TRP A 331 -3.38 8.65 4.19
N ALA A 332 -4.50 8.65 4.90
CA ALA A 332 -4.84 9.66 5.88
C ALA A 332 -5.06 9.00 7.26
N ASP A 333 -3.98 8.80 7.99
CA ASP A 333 -3.93 8.02 9.24
C ASP A 333 -4.61 8.70 10.43
N ASP A 334 -4.95 9.97 10.33
CA ASP A 334 -5.52 10.74 11.45
C ASP A 334 -6.79 10.08 12.02
N LEU A 335 -7.66 9.49 11.16
CA LEU A 335 -8.85 8.77 11.66
C LEU A 335 -8.46 7.54 12.49
N HIS A 336 -7.49 6.75 11.99
CA HIS A 336 -6.97 5.60 12.73
C HIS A 336 -6.45 6.02 14.11
N HIS A 337 -5.64 7.08 14.16
CA HIS A 337 -5.04 7.55 15.41
C HIS A 337 -6.08 8.08 16.39
N GLN A 338 -7.09 8.84 15.93
CA GLN A 338 -8.20 9.29 16.74
C GLN A 338 -9.00 8.10 17.31
N LEU A 339 -9.30 7.09 16.50
CA LEU A 339 -10.05 5.90 16.92
C LEU A 339 -9.26 5.08 17.95
N ARG A 340 -7.95 4.91 17.76
CA ARG A 340 -7.10 4.23 18.74
C ARG A 340 -7.05 4.98 20.08
N ARG A 341 -6.96 6.32 20.05
CA ARG A 341 -7.06 7.15 21.25
C ARG A 341 -8.38 6.95 21.98
N ALA A 342 -9.49 6.92 21.23
CA ALA A 342 -10.84 6.82 21.79
C ALA A 342 -11.12 5.44 22.41
N PHE A 343 -10.72 4.36 21.74
CA PHE A 343 -11.15 3.01 22.09
C PHE A 343 -10.05 2.14 22.74
N ALA A 344 -8.79 2.30 22.33
CA ALA A 344 -7.66 1.54 22.88
C ALA A 344 -6.88 2.31 23.96
N GLY A 345 -7.03 3.64 24.02
CA GLY A 345 -6.36 4.48 25.01
C GLY A 345 -4.88 4.76 24.72
N ASP A 346 -4.41 4.49 23.51
CA ASP A 346 -3.02 4.78 23.09
C ASP A 346 -2.73 6.28 23.22
N HIS A 347 -1.58 6.67 23.82
CA HIS A 347 -1.27 8.06 24.13
C HIS A 347 0.22 8.43 24.02
N GLU A 348 1.09 7.46 23.74
CA GLU A 348 2.54 7.65 23.59
C GLU A 348 2.92 7.87 22.11
N GLY A 349 4.11 8.41 21.87
CA GLY A 349 4.61 8.67 20.53
C GLY A 349 3.72 9.65 19.76
N TYR A 350 3.44 9.36 18.50
CA TYR A 350 2.60 10.20 17.64
C TYR A 350 1.12 10.27 18.09
N TYR A 351 0.63 9.31 18.92
CA TYR A 351 -0.73 9.38 19.47
C TYR A 351 -0.95 10.55 20.41
N GLN A 352 0.10 11.17 20.98
CA GLN A 352 -0.02 12.38 21.80
C GLN A 352 -0.61 13.58 21.03
N ASP A 353 -0.57 13.53 19.70
CA ASP A 353 -1.13 14.55 18.81
C ASP A 353 -2.66 14.52 18.72
N TYR A 354 -3.30 13.46 19.24
CA TYR A 354 -4.72 13.22 19.11
C TYR A 354 -5.38 13.11 20.47
N THR A 355 -6.66 13.50 20.56
CA THR A 355 -7.43 13.39 21.81
C THR A 355 -8.38 12.19 21.82
N GLY A 356 -8.83 11.72 20.64
CA GLY A 356 -9.88 10.72 20.51
C GLY A 356 -11.26 11.22 20.96
N SER A 357 -11.45 12.53 21.14
CA SER A 357 -12.73 13.12 21.52
C SER A 357 -13.74 13.05 20.36
N ALA A 358 -15.02 13.06 20.69
CA ALA A 358 -16.09 13.10 19.69
C ALA A 358 -15.97 14.32 18.76
N GLU A 359 -15.47 15.47 19.25
CA GLU A 359 -15.25 16.68 18.46
C GLU A 359 -14.11 16.51 17.46
N ASP A 360 -12.96 15.95 17.89
CA ASP A 360 -11.81 15.74 17.00
C ASP A 360 -12.09 14.66 15.96
N LEU A 361 -12.83 13.59 16.34
CA LEU A 361 -13.32 12.59 15.39
C LEU A 361 -14.26 13.21 14.34
N ALA A 362 -15.20 14.05 14.78
CA ALA A 362 -16.09 14.75 13.88
C ALA A 362 -15.33 15.73 12.97
N ALA A 363 -14.32 16.43 13.49
CA ALA A 363 -13.47 17.32 12.69
C ALA A 363 -12.71 16.56 11.60
N THR A 364 -12.11 15.42 11.96
CA THR A 364 -11.42 14.53 11.01
C THR A 364 -12.36 14.05 9.90
N LEU A 365 -13.56 13.61 10.26
CA LEU A 365 -14.57 13.11 9.31
C LEU A 365 -15.16 14.18 8.41
N ARG A 366 -15.17 15.46 8.82
CA ARG A 366 -15.58 16.56 7.95
C ARG A 366 -14.58 16.86 6.85
N GLN A 367 -13.29 16.69 7.15
CA GLN A 367 -12.21 17.23 6.33
C GLN A 367 -11.41 16.14 5.59
N GLY A 368 -11.43 14.89 6.06
CA GLY A 368 -10.64 13.77 5.55
C GLY A 368 -9.37 13.52 6.37
N TRP A 369 -8.76 14.55 6.93
CA TRP A 369 -7.68 14.49 7.93
C TRP A 369 -7.86 15.54 9.03
N PHE A 370 -7.16 15.37 10.14
CA PHE A 370 -7.31 16.25 11.31
C PHE A 370 -6.42 17.49 11.22
N TYR A 371 -5.14 17.30 10.86
CA TYR A 371 -4.18 18.38 10.80
C TYR A 371 -4.31 19.16 9.50
N THR A 372 -4.64 20.46 9.61
CA THR A 372 -4.85 21.41 8.49
C THR A 372 -4.02 22.69 8.67
N GLY A 373 -2.89 22.61 9.42
CA GLY A 373 -2.00 23.71 9.75
C GLY A 373 -1.75 23.88 11.24
N GLN A 374 -2.41 23.11 12.11
CA GLN A 374 -2.20 23.15 13.55
C GLN A 374 -0.81 22.63 13.90
N LYS A 375 -0.29 23.09 15.04
CA LYS A 375 0.98 22.58 15.57
C LYS A 375 0.82 21.16 16.07
N SER A 376 1.58 20.22 15.52
CA SER A 376 1.77 18.87 16.05
C SER A 376 2.64 18.94 17.31
N ARG A 377 2.24 18.24 18.36
CA ARG A 377 3.04 18.12 19.59
C ARG A 377 4.23 17.21 19.36
N ASN A 378 4.02 16.13 18.61
CA ASN A 378 5.04 15.16 18.28
C ASN A 378 6.14 15.75 17.40
N LEU A 379 5.77 16.48 16.34
CA LEU A 379 6.71 17.08 15.38
C LEU A 379 7.26 18.43 15.86
N GLY A 380 6.58 19.13 16.76
CA GLY A 380 6.98 20.45 17.26
C GLY A 380 6.72 21.62 16.31
N HIS A 381 6.19 21.37 15.11
CA HIS A 381 5.87 22.37 14.08
C HIS A 381 4.45 22.19 13.51
N ALA A 382 4.01 23.10 12.64
CA ALA A 382 2.73 23.00 11.95
C ALA A 382 2.70 21.77 11.02
N ARG A 383 1.56 21.06 10.97
CA ARG A 383 1.32 19.90 10.13
C ARG A 383 0.03 20.10 9.32
N GLY A 384 0.06 19.66 8.07
CA GLY A 384 -1.10 19.61 7.21
C GLY A 384 -1.45 20.93 6.51
N THR A 385 -2.30 20.80 5.53
CA THR A 385 -2.85 21.91 4.72
C THR A 385 -4.37 21.77 4.63
N ASP A 386 -5.08 22.86 4.33
CA ASP A 386 -6.54 22.86 4.18
C ASP A 386 -6.98 21.97 3.00
N PRO A 387 -7.73 20.87 3.23
CA PRO A 387 -8.20 19.96 2.18
C PRO A 387 -9.44 20.47 1.45
N LYS A 388 -9.91 21.67 1.71
CA LYS A 388 -11.15 22.23 1.14
C LYS A 388 -11.19 22.08 -0.38
N GLY A 389 -12.26 21.49 -0.90
CA GLY A 389 -12.47 21.27 -2.34
C GLY A 389 -11.91 19.96 -2.87
N LEU A 390 -11.21 19.17 -2.06
CA LEU A 390 -10.86 17.79 -2.41
C LEU A 390 -12.07 16.86 -2.27
N GLY A 391 -12.18 15.91 -3.19
CA GLY A 391 -13.20 14.85 -3.07
C GLY A 391 -12.83 13.85 -1.97
N PRO A 392 -13.82 13.29 -1.27
CA PRO A 392 -13.55 12.37 -0.16
C PRO A 392 -12.79 11.10 -0.59
N TRP A 393 -12.90 10.69 -1.83
CA TRP A 393 -12.19 9.52 -2.38
C TRP A 393 -10.67 9.66 -2.40
N HIS A 394 -10.13 10.88 -2.30
CA HIS A 394 -8.69 11.09 -2.20
C HIS A 394 -8.09 10.66 -0.87
N PHE A 395 -8.91 10.47 0.17
CA PHE A 395 -8.43 10.08 1.50
C PHE A 395 -8.65 8.59 1.71
N VAL A 396 -7.56 7.84 1.81
CA VAL A 396 -7.61 6.43 2.16
C VAL A 396 -7.56 6.29 3.67
N HIS A 397 -8.62 5.74 4.25
CA HIS A 397 -8.76 5.53 5.68
C HIS A 397 -8.70 4.05 6.03
N CYS A 398 -8.11 3.72 7.16
CA CYS A 398 -8.10 2.38 7.74
C CYS A 398 -8.41 2.41 9.24
N ILE A 399 -8.75 1.25 9.80
CA ILE A 399 -8.72 1.02 11.25
C ILE A 399 -7.54 0.13 11.64
N GLN A 400 -6.91 -0.52 10.67
CA GLN A 400 -5.61 -1.18 10.76
C GLN A 400 -5.06 -1.39 9.33
N ASN A 401 -3.75 -1.43 9.21
CA ASN A 401 -2.99 -1.82 8.03
C ASN A 401 -1.73 -2.58 8.47
N HIS A 402 -0.86 -2.97 7.54
CA HIS A 402 0.35 -3.71 7.88
C HIS A 402 1.23 -2.95 8.87
N ASP A 403 1.40 -1.63 8.72
CA ASP A 403 2.22 -0.80 9.60
C ASP A 403 1.63 -0.67 11.00
N GLN A 404 0.32 -0.38 11.09
CA GLN A 404 -0.35 -0.15 12.36
C GLN A 404 -0.47 -1.43 13.21
N VAL A 405 -0.42 -2.59 12.56
CA VAL A 405 -0.36 -3.91 13.22
C VAL A 405 1.08 -4.33 13.45
N GLY A 406 1.90 -4.36 12.40
CA GLY A 406 3.21 -4.98 12.40
C GLY A 406 4.30 -4.17 13.09
N ASN A 407 4.16 -2.85 13.20
CA ASN A 407 5.06 -2.02 13.98
C ASN A 407 4.83 -2.14 15.49
N ARG A 408 3.78 -2.84 15.94
CA ARG A 408 3.63 -3.20 17.35
C ARG A 408 4.59 -4.32 17.72
N PRO A 409 5.10 -4.36 18.98
CA PRO A 409 6.12 -5.34 19.38
C PRO A 409 5.75 -6.80 19.11
N PHE A 410 4.45 -7.14 19.25
CA PHE A 410 3.92 -8.50 19.09
C PHE A 410 2.99 -8.64 17.89
N GLY A 411 2.94 -7.66 17.00
CA GLY A 411 2.07 -7.71 15.84
C GLY A 411 0.59 -7.80 16.16
N ASN A 412 0.19 -7.23 17.31
CA ASN A 412 -1.17 -7.31 17.82
C ASN A 412 -2.16 -6.62 16.89
N ARG A 413 -3.23 -7.34 16.54
CA ARG A 413 -4.35 -6.76 15.80
C ARG A 413 -5.19 -5.86 16.70
N LEU A 414 -5.94 -4.96 16.08
CA LEU A 414 -6.80 -3.99 16.78
C LEU A 414 -7.72 -4.64 17.82
N SER A 415 -8.28 -5.80 17.51
CA SER A 415 -9.20 -6.55 18.37
C SER A 415 -8.60 -7.02 19.72
N GLU A 416 -7.29 -7.06 19.82
CA GLU A 416 -6.63 -7.38 21.09
C GLU A 416 -6.58 -6.19 22.05
N ASP A 417 -6.72 -4.97 21.51
CA ASP A 417 -6.64 -3.73 22.27
C ASP A 417 -8.00 -3.08 22.51
N VAL A 418 -9.05 -3.47 21.76
CA VAL A 418 -10.39 -2.91 21.87
C VAL A 418 -11.44 -4.00 22.11
N SER A 419 -12.57 -3.63 22.71
CA SER A 419 -13.69 -4.56 22.87
C SER A 419 -14.29 -4.99 21.54
N PRO A 420 -14.91 -6.18 21.43
CA PRO A 420 -15.62 -6.59 20.22
C PRO A 420 -16.68 -5.58 19.74
N ALA A 421 -17.36 -4.92 20.67
CA ALA A 421 -18.34 -3.87 20.40
C ALA A 421 -17.68 -2.64 19.75
N ALA A 422 -16.53 -2.19 20.28
CA ALA A 422 -15.73 -1.10 19.72
C ALA A 422 -15.25 -1.45 18.30
N TYR A 423 -14.76 -2.68 18.10
CA TYR A 423 -14.31 -3.15 16.79
C TYR A 423 -15.44 -3.08 15.74
N ARG A 424 -16.65 -3.55 16.08
CA ARG A 424 -17.82 -3.45 15.19
C ARG A 424 -18.24 -2.01 14.92
N ALA A 425 -18.18 -1.14 15.93
CA ALA A 425 -18.49 0.29 15.76
C ALA A 425 -17.49 1.00 14.84
N MET A 426 -16.19 0.74 15.03
CA MET A 426 -15.11 1.29 14.17
C MET A 426 -15.24 0.79 12.73
N SER A 427 -15.53 -0.49 12.54
CA SER A 427 -15.75 -1.10 11.21
C SER A 427 -16.97 -0.48 10.51
N THR A 428 -18.05 -0.24 11.26
CA THR A 428 -19.26 0.42 10.74
C THR A 428 -18.94 1.85 10.29
N LEU A 429 -18.21 2.61 11.11
CA LEU A 429 -17.80 3.98 10.76
C LEU A 429 -16.92 4.01 9.50
N LEU A 430 -15.86 3.17 9.44
CA LEU A 430 -14.95 3.09 8.30
C LEU A 430 -15.72 2.86 7.01
N LEU A 431 -16.56 1.81 6.97
CA LEU A 431 -17.22 1.37 5.74
C LEU A 431 -18.41 2.25 5.32
N MET A 432 -19.04 2.97 6.26
CA MET A 432 -20.11 3.92 5.96
C MET A 432 -19.63 5.35 5.73
N SER A 433 -18.35 5.65 5.98
CA SER A 433 -17.75 6.95 5.69
C SER A 433 -17.68 7.24 4.19
N PRO A 434 -17.54 8.50 3.76
CA PRO A 434 -17.41 8.85 2.34
C PRO A 434 -16.03 8.53 1.76
N PHE A 435 -15.05 8.25 2.61
CA PHE A 435 -13.64 8.07 2.26
C PHE A 435 -13.37 6.68 1.67
N THR A 436 -12.23 6.52 1.01
CA THR A 436 -11.78 5.23 0.48
C THR A 436 -11.36 4.32 1.63
N PRO A 437 -12.05 3.19 1.87
CA PRO A 437 -11.66 2.27 2.93
C PRO A 437 -10.53 1.35 2.48
N LEU A 438 -9.55 1.14 3.38
CA LEU A 438 -8.54 0.11 3.29
C LEU A 438 -8.77 -0.92 4.40
N LEU A 439 -8.80 -2.18 4.02
CA LEU A 439 -8.93 -3.33 4.90
C LEU A 439 -7.63 -4.12 4.87
N PHE A 440 -7.07 -4.43 6.03
CA PHE A 440 -5.92 -5.31 6.12
C PHE A 440 -6.35 -6.79 6.13
N MET A 441 -5.62 -7.66 5.46
CA MET A 441 -5.94 -9.09 5.33
C MET A 441 -6.39 -9.73 6.65
N GLY A 442 -7.55 -10.38 6.65
CA GLY A 442 -8.18 -10.99 7.83
C GLY A 442 -8.98 -10.03 8.71
N GLN A 443 -9.02 -8.74 8.38
CA GLN A 443 -9.79 -7.75 9.13
C GLN A 443 -11.29 -8.05 9.09
N GLU A 444 -11.80 -8.54 7.98
CA GLU A 444 -13.21 -8.76 7.73
C GLU A 444 -13.84 -9.89 8.56
N TRP A 445 -13.04 -10.72 9.18
CA TRP A 445 -13.51 -11.69 10.18
C TRP A 445 -12.86 -11.53 11.54
N ASN A 446 -12.12 -10.42 11.73
CA ASN A 446 -11.41 -10.14 12.96
C ASN A 446 -10.38 -11.23 13.31
N ALA A 447 -9.52 -11.58 12.34
CA ALA A 447 -8.48 -12.57 12.48
C ALA A 447 -7.65 -12.34 13.75
N ARG A 448 -7.30 -13.42 14.43
CA ARG A 448 -6.44 -13.41 15.64
C ARG A 448 -4.97 -13.64 15.33
N THR A 449 -4.68 -14.11 14.11
CA THR A 449 -3.31 -14.27 13.63
C THR A 449 -2.57 -12.94 13.71
N PRO A 450 -1.46 -12.81 14.45
CA PRO A 450 -0.68 -11.57 14.50
C PRO A 450 -0.02 -11.30 13.14
N PHE A 451 0.42 -10.07 12.93
CA PHE A 451 1.31 -9.75 11.80
C PHE A 451 2.59 -9.13 12.37
N LEU A 452 3.62 -9.97 12.50
CA LEU A 452 4.88 -9.62 13.12
C LEU A 452 5.83 -8.98 12.11
N TYR A 453 6.79 -8.20 12.59
CA TYR A 453 7.89 -7.73 11.75
C TYR A 453 8.89 -8.88 11.55
N PHE A 454 9.14 -9.25 10.30
CA PHE A 454 10.07 -10.32 9.93
C PHE A 454 10.91 -9.96 8.71
N THR A 455 12.15 -10.43 8.72
CA THR A 455 13.13 -10.32 7.63
C THR A 455 13.93 -11.62 7.51
N ASP A 456 14.73 -11.74 6.47
CA ASP A 456 15.59 -12.93 6.23
C ASP A 456 16.94 -12.46 5.65
N HIS A 457 17.63 -11.63 6.43
CA HIS A 457 18.93 -11.06 6.06
C HIS A 457 20.09 -12.03 6.34
N ASN A 458 21.26 -11.71 5.81
CA ASN A 458 22.50 -12.38 6.23
C ASN A 458 22.73 -12.24 7.74
N ALA A 459 23.61 -13.10 8.30
CA ALA A 459 23.77 -13.20 9.75
C ALA A 459 24.21 -11.90 10.45
N GLU A 460 25.04 -11.08 9.79
CA GLU A 460 25.54 -9.83 10.36
C GLU A 460 24.43 -8.77 10.41
N LEU A 461 23.77 -8.51 9.29
CA LEU A 461 22.68 -7.55 9.20
C LEU A 461 21.48 -8.00 10.04
N GLY A 462 21.12 -9.30 10.00
CA GLY A 462 20.02 -9.86 10.77
C GLY A 462 20.18 -9.63 12.27
N LYS A 463 21.40 -9.78 12.80
CA LYS A 463 21.72 -9.46 14.20
C LYS A 463 21.46 -7.99 14.52
N LEU A 464 21.92 -7.07 13.66
CA LEU A 464 21.71 -5.62 13.84
C LEU A 464 20.22 -5.25 13.80
N VAL A 465 19.43 -5.85 12.90
CA VAL A 465 17.98 -5.65 12.81
C VAL A 465 17.29 -6.13 14.08
N THR A 466 17.64 -7.30 14.60
CA THR A 466 17.07 -7.85 15.84
C THR A 466 17.40 -6.96 17.05
N GLU A 467 18.65 -6.51 17.18
CA GLU A 467 19.10 -5.62 18.25
C GLU A 467 18.39 -4.25 18.16
N GLY A 468 18.27 -3.70 16.94
CA GLY A 468 17.57 -2.45 16.67
C GLY A 468 16.11 -2.51 17.09
N ARG A 469 15.39 -3.57 16.67
CA ARG A 469 13.99 -3.79 17.02
C ARG A 469 13.76 -3.90 18.52
N ARG A 470 14.59 -4.66 19.22
CA ARG A 470 14.51 -4.80 20.69
C ARG A 470 14.77 -3.47 21.40
N LYS A 471 15.73 -2.67 20.90
CA LYS A 471 16.06 -1.36 21.45
C LYS A 471 14.93 -0.36 21.27
N GLU A 472 14.23 -0.38 20.15
CA GLU A 472 13.08 0.49 19.84
C GLU A 472 12.00 0.35 20.91
N PHE A 473 11.68 -0.87 21.34
CA PHE A 473 10.60 -1.13 22.31
C PHE A 473 11.05 -1.13 23.77
N ALA A 474 12.34 -1.09 24.06
CA ALA A 474 12.84 -1.07 25.45
C ALA A 474 12.34 0.13 26.29
N GLY A 475 11.94 1.22 25.63
CA GLY A 475 11.44 2.44 26.27
C GLY A 475 9.93 2.44 26.59
N PHE A 476 9.15 1.52 26.01
CA PHE A 476 7.69 1.51 26.17
C PHE A 476 7.29 0.81 27.47
N SER A 477 6.54 1.53 28.32
CA SER A 477 6.16 1.04 29.66
C SER A 477 5.28 -0.21 29.63
N ARG A 478 4.45 -0.37 28.61
CA ARG A 478 3.49 -1.48 28.41
C ARG A 478 4.19 -2.82 28.15
N PHE A 479 5.43 -2.82 27.64
CA PHE A 479 6.14 -4.02 27.19
C PHE A 479 7.37 -4.37 28.02
N LYS A 480 7.50 -3.77 29.20
CA LYS A 480 8.62 -4.05 30.13
C LYS A 480 8.60 -5.53 30.58
N GLY A 481 9.65 -6.25 30.19
CA GLY A 481 9.89 -7.64 30.63
C GLY A 481 9.45 -8.71 29.63
N GLU A 482 8.84 -8.34 28.49
CA GLU A 482 8.54 -9.26 27.41
C GLU A 482 9.61 -9.19 26.33
N GLU A 483 10.01 -10.34 25.81
CA GLU A 483 11.02 -10.40 24.74
C GLU A 483 10.33 -10.22 23.37
N VAL A 484 10.65 -9.14 22.67
CA VAL A 484 10.17 -8.89 21.30
C VAL A 484 10.64 -10.04 20.39
N PRO A 485 9.75 -10.65 19.59
CA PRO A 485 10.10 -11.72 18.68
C PRO A 485 11.29 -11.36 17.78
N ASP A 486 12.16 -12.34 17.54
CA ASP A 486 13.29 -12.15 16.63
C ASP A 486 12.80 -12.07 15.18
N PRO A 487 13.02 -10.94 14.47
CA PRO A 487 12.60 -10.78 13.08
C PRO A 487 13.22 -11.82 12.13
N GLN A 488 14.40 -12.38 12.46
CA GLN A 488 15.10 -13.37 11.64
C GLN A 488 14.58 -14.80 11.87
N ALA A 489 13.84 -15.04 12.96
CA ALA A 489 13.35 -16.36 13.25
C ALA A 489 12.24 -16.79 12.27
N ARG A 490 12.36 -18.01 11.74
CA ARG A 490 11.33 -18.57 10.86
C ARG A 490 9.95 -18.62 11.55
N ASP A 491 9.93 -18.84 12.85
CA ASP A 491 8.70 -18.88 13.66
C ASP A 491 7.96 -17.53 13.63
N THR A 492 8.68 -16.40 13.65
CA THR A 492 8.09 -15.06 13.54
C THR A 492 7.30 -14.89 12.25
N PHE A 493 7.84 -15.41 11.13
CA PHE A 493 7.15 -15.43 9.86
C PHE A 493 5.96 -16.40 9.86
N THR A 494 6.15 -17.64 10.30
CA THR A 494 5.07 -18.65 10.26
C THR A 494 3.89 -18.31 11.15
N ARG A 495 4.12 -17.66 12.29
CA ARG A 495 3.05 -17.15 13.16
C ARG A 495 2.26 -16.00 12.52
N SER A 496 2.82 -15.31 11.54
CA SER A 496 2.13 -14.25 10.79
C SER A 496 1.29 -14.79 9.63
N THR A 497 1.34 -16.10 9.35
CA THR A 497 0.56 -16.73 8.28
C THR A 497 -0.92 -16.78 8.66
N LEU A 498 -1.76 -16.14 7.84
CA LEU A 498 -3.18 -15.96 8.09
C LEU A 498 -3.92 -17.32 8.12
N ASP A 499 -4.66 -17.56 9.19
CA ASP A 499 -5.47 -18.77 9.36
C ASP A 499 -6.90 -18.55 8.84
N TRP A 500 -7.19 -19.00 7.64
CA TRP A 500 -8.52 -18.93 7.04
C TRP A 500 -9.53 -19.84 7.72
N GLY A 501 -9.10 -20.82 8.51
CA GLY A 501 -9.98 -21.69 9.30
C GLY A 501 -10.69 -20.96 10.43
N GLU A 502 -10.21 -19.78 10.84
CA GLU A 502 -10.89 -18.94 11.84
C GLU A 502 -12.30 -18.52 11.40
N LEU A 503 -12.58 -18.46 10.09
CA LEU A 503 -13.91 -18.15 9.55
C LEU A 503 -15.01 -19.13 9.99
N ASP A 504 -14.66 -20.35 10.37
CA ASP A 504 -15.60 -21.34 10.89
C ASP A 504 -16.04 -21.05 12.34
N ASN A 505 -15.41 -20.09 13.01
CA ASN A 505 -15.78 -19.65 14.35
C ASN A 505 -17.00 -18.74 14.29
N ALA A 506 -17.96 -18.91 15.19
CA ALA A 506 -19.21 -18.14 15.23
C ALA A 506 -18.99 -16.63 15.43
N GLU A 507 -17.97 -16.22 16.21
CA GLU A 507 -17.62 -14.80 16.40
C GLU A 507 -17.09 -14.20 15.11
N ALA A 508 -16.14 -14.88 14.45
CA ALA A 508 -15.58 -14.47 13.17
C ALA A 508 -16.65 -14.41 12.07
N ALA A 509 -17.55 -15.41 12.01
CA ALA A 509 -18.67 -15.43 11.08
C ALA A 509 -19.63 -14.26 11.28
N GLY A 510 -19.86 -13.84 12.54
CA GLY A 510 -20.66 -12.65 12.87
C GLY A 510 -20.01 -11.36 12.34
N VAL A 511 -18.73 -11.17 12.58
CA VAL A 511 -17.97 -10.00 12.06
C VAL A 511 -17.94 -10.02 10.53
N HIS A 512 -17.69 -11.17 9.92
CA HIS A 512 -17.70 -11.31 8.46
C HIS A 512 -19.08 -10.94 7.87
N THR A 513 -20.17 -11.34 8.53
CA THR A 513 -21.52 -10.95 8.15
C THR A 513 -21.71 -9.42 8.22
N LEU A 514 -21.15 -8.76 9.24
CA LEU A 514 -21.16 -7.29 9.36
C LEU A 514 -20.45 -6.64 8.15
N TYR A 515 -19.25 -7.09 7.82
CA TYR A 515 -18.49 -6.55 6.69
C TYR A 515 -19.21 -6.74 5.36
N LYS A 516 -19.77 -7.92 5.11
CA LYS A 516 -20.58 -8.18 3.90
C LYS A 516 -21.78 -7.25 3.79
N GLU A 517 -22.50 -7.03 4.88
CA GLU A 517 -23.66 -6.12 4.91
C GLU A 517 -23.23 -4.66 4.68
N LEU A 518 -22.19 -4.20 5.35
CA LEU A 518 -21.69 -2.83 5.21
C LEU A 518 -21.17 -2.56 3.79
N LEU A 519 -20.41 -3.47 3.21
CA LEU A 519 -19.91 -3.33 1.83
C LEU A 519 -21.03 -3.43 0.80
N ARG A 520 -22.03 -4.29 1.04
CA ARG A 520 -23.24 -4.33 0.22
C ARG A 520 -23.98 -2.98 0.27
N LEU A 521 -24.19 -2.41 1.46
CA LEU A 521 -24.81 -1.09 1.62
C LEU A 521 -23.99 -0.01 0.91
N ARG A 522 -22.67 -0.02 1.09
CA ARG A 522 -21.76 0.93 0.42
C ARG A 522 -21.90 0.88 -1.11
N ALA A 523 -22.11 -0.30 -1.67
CA ALA A 523 -22.25 -0.51 -3.11
C ALA A 523 -23.66 -0.25 -3.67
N THR A 524 -24.70 -0.26 -2.83
CA THR A 524 -26.10 -0.26 -3.31
C THR A 524 -26.98 0.86 -2.76
N GLU A 525 -26.62 1.47 -1.62
CA GLU A 525 -27.42 2.56 -1.04
C GLU A 525 -27.17 3.86 -1.83
N PRO A 526 -28.22 4.48 -2.41
CA PRO A 526 -28.07 5.65 -3.27
C PRO A 526 -27.28 6.80 -2.63
N VAL A 527 -27.51 7.07 -1.33
CA VAL A 527 -26.77 8.11 -0.60
C VAL A 527 -25.27 7.82 -0.52
N LEU A 528 -24.89 6.54 -0.48
CA LEU A 528 -23.48 6.13 -0.37
C LEU A 528 -22.78 6.08 -1.74
N THR A 529 -23.53 5.78 -2.80
CA THR A 529 -22.99 5.66 -4.17
C THR A 529 -23.00 6.97 -4.95
N SER A 530 -23.71 7.99 -4.46
CA SER A 530 -23.81 9.28 -5.15
C SER A 530 -22.50 10.05 -5.18
N ARG A 531 -22.04 10.39 -6.39
CA ARG A 531 -20.85 11.22 -6.61
C ARG A 531 -21.06 12.70 -6.30
N GLN A 532 -22.32 13.13 -6.21
CA GLN A 532 -22.74 14.50 -5.89
C GLN A 532 -23.19 14.62 -4.43
N GLY A 533 -23.08 13.54 -3.67
CA GLY A 533 -23.42 13.51 -2.26
C GLY A 533 -22.53 14.43 -1.43
N THR A 534 -23.09 14.99 -0.39
CA THR A 534 -22.37 15.79 0.60
C THR A 534 -22.28 15.04 1.92
N HIS A 535 -21.32 15.41 2.75
CA HIS A 535 -21.20 14.88 4.11
C HIS A 535 -20.86 16.01 5.10
N ASP A 536 -21.23 15.79 6.35
CA ASP A 536 -20.86 16.62 7.49
C ASP A 536 -20.78 15.74 8.73
N ALA A 537 -20.03 16.17 9.74
CA ALA A 537 -19.95 15.45 11.01
C ALA A 537 -19.91 16.42 12.18
N ARG A 538 -20.55 16.03 13.29
CA ARG A 538 -20.60 16.83 14.51
C ARG A 538 -20.69 15.98 15.76
N ALA A 539 -20.14 16.46 16.85
CA ALA A 539 -20.34 15.85 18.14
C ALA A 539 -21.80 15.96 18.60
N LEU A 540 -22.27 14.93 19.28
CA LEU A 540 -23.59 14.87 19.96
C LEU A 540 -23.44 14.96 21.49
N GLY A 541 -22.25 15.28 21.95
CA GLY A 541 -21.82 15.32 23.35
C GLY A 541 -20.36 14.88 23.44
N PRO A 542 -19.83 14.69 24.66
CA PRO A 542 -18.41 14.36 24.82
C PRO A 542 -18.06 12.95 24.30
N ASP A 543 -19.03 12.04 24.27
CA ASP A 543 -18.81 10.61 24.04
C ASP A 543 -19.56 10.08 22.81
N ALA A 544 -20.15 10.94 21.99
CA ALA A 544 -20.86 10.52 20.78
C ALA A 544 -20.76 11.58 19.67
N PHE A 545 -20.82 11.11 18.44
CA PHE A 545 -20.86 11.96 17.25
C PHE A 545 -21.74 11.35 16.16
N VAL A 546 -22.09 12.17 15.17
CA VAL A 546 -22.81 11.74 13.98
C VAL A 546 -22.05 12.19 12.74
N LEU A 547 -21.90 11.27 11.79
CA LEU A 547 -21.52 11.53 10.42
C LEU A 547 -22.81 11.49 9.58
N GLU A 548 -23.09 12.58 8.92
CA GLU A 548 -24.26 12.74 8.08
C GLU A 548 -23.87 12.70 6.60
N ARG A 549 -24.55 11.89 5.79
CA ARG A 549 -24.38 11.82 4.34
C ARG A 549 -25.70 12.14 3.66
N ARG A 550 -25.69 12.99 2.64
CA ARG A 550 -26.86 13.46 1.93
C ARG A 550 -26.71 13.30 0.43
N ALA A 551 -27.71 12.76 -0.22
CA ALA A 551 -27.83 12.72 -1.67
C ALA A 551 -29.31 12.51 -2.08
N GLU A 552 -29.74 13.12 -3.17
CA GLU A 552 -31.02 12.89 -3.84
C GLU A 552 -32.26 13.04 -2.92
N GLY A 553 -32.19 13.92 -1.91
CA GLY A 553 -33.27 14.14 -0.95
C GLY A 553 -33.29 13.18 0.25
N ASP A 554 -32.45 12.14 0.23
CA ASP A 554 -32.28 11.22 1.35
C ASP A 554 -31.07 11.61 2.22
N THR A 555 -31.15 11.31 3.51
CA THR A 555 -30.07 11.51 4.47
C THR A 555 -29.78 10.21 5.21
N LEU A 556 -28.51 9.84 5.29
CA LEU A 556 -28.00 8.76 6.13
C LEU A 556 -27.25 9.35 7.31
N LEU A 557 -27.61 8.95 8.52
CA LEU A 557 -26.91 9.28 9.76
C LEU A 557 -26.15 8.05 10.23
N ILE A 558 -24.85 8.18 10.39
CA ILE A 558 -23.98 7.20 11.02
C ILE A 558 -23.67 7.75 12.43
N VAL A 559 -24.40 7.25 13.42
CA VAL A 559 -24.27 7.69 14.83
C VAL A 559 -23.33 6.72 15.53
N VAL A 560 -22.28 7.24 16.13
CA VAL A 560 -21.31 6.46 16.90
C VAL A 560 -21.32 6.94 18.34
N ASN A 561 -21.54 6.01 19.28
CA ASN A 561 -21.40 6.22 20.70
C ASN A 561 -20.09 5.55 21.17
N LEU A 562 -19.16 6.33 21.71
CA LEU A 562 -17.85 5.86 22.14
C LEU A 562 -17.91 5.11 23.47
N LYS A 563 -18.74 5.61 24.39
CA LYS A 563 -18.94 5.01 25.73
C LYS A 563 -20.22 5.53 26.41
N GLY A 564 -20.64 4.85 27.48
CA GLY A 564 -21.82 5.22 28.21
C GLY A 564 -23.11 5.03 27.44
N SER A 565 -24.15 5.78 27.73
CA SER A 565 -25.47 5.68 27.08
C SER A 565 -25.82 6.99 26.38
N LEU A 566 -26.22 6.92 25.12
CA LEU A 566 -26.69 8.03 24.30
C LEU A 566 -28.19 7.91 24.07
N MET A 567 -28.94 8.97 24.42
CA MET A 567 -30.29 9.20 23.92
C MET A 567 -30.27 10.41 23.00
N HIS A 568 -30.61 10.22 21.72
CA HIS A 568 -30.61 11.28 20.72
C HIS A 568 -31.93 11.34 19.97
N THR A 569 -32.60 12.50 20.03
CA THR A 569 -33.85 12.73 19.28
C THR A 569 -33.51 13.21 17.88
N LEU A 570 -33.92 12.43 16.89
CA LEU A 570 -33.78 12.74 15.46
C LEU A 570 -34.79 13.82 15.04
N ASN A 571 -34.61 14.39 13.86
CA ASN A 571 -35.52 15.40 13.33
C ASN A 571 -36.98 14.89 13.34
N PRO A 572 -37.88 15.51 14.11
CA PRO A 572 -39.26 15.02 14.25
C PRO A 572 -40.10 15.20 12.99
N ARG A 573 -39.63 15.97 12.00
CA ARG A 573 -40.32 16.19 10.73
C ARG A 573 -39.95 15.16 9.66
N ALA A 574 -38.88 14.38 9.87
CA ALA A 574 -38.46 13.33 8.96
C ALA A 574 -38.95 11.96 9.45
N SER A 575 -39.30 11.08 8.51
CA SER A 575 -39.50 9.66 8.84
C SER A 575 -38.14 8.99 9.02
N ALA A 576 -37.86 8.47 10.22
CA ALA A 576 -36.64 7.79 10.55
C ALA A 576 -36.80 6.26 10.45
N GLY A 577 -35.85 5.60 9.79
CA GLY A 577 -35.78 4.14 9.70
C GLY A 577 -34.37 3.64 10.02
N ILE A 578 -34.29 2.63 10.90
CA ILE A 578 -33.00 1.97 11.20
C ILE A 578 -32.60 1.10 10.01
N VAL A 579 -31.39 1.28 9.50
CA VAL A 579 -30.80 0.46 8.43
C VAL A 579 -30.05 -0.71 9.04
N MET A 580 -29.18 -0.43 10.03
CA MET A 580 -28.44 -1.44 10.78
C MET A 580 -27.88 -0.84 12.08
N TRP A 581 -27.49 -1.69 13.02
CA TRP A 581 -26.70 -1.31 14.21
C TRP A 581 -25.66 -2.37 14.52
N SER A 582 -24.48 -1.94 14.99
CA SER A 582 -23.31 -2.78 15.18
C SER A 582 -23.52 -3.91 16.19
N GLU A 583 -24.39 -3.66 17.22
CA GLU A 583 -24.63 -4.60 18.30
C GLU A 583 -25.77 -5.59 18.04
N ASN A 584 -26.24 -5.70 16.78
CA ASN A 584 -27.18 -6.73 16.39
C ASN A 584 -26.58 -8.13 16.56
N PRO A 585 -27.31 -9.11 17.15
CA PRO A 585 -26.81 -10.48 17.37
C PRO A 585 -26.30 -11.19 16.11
N ARG A 586 -26.82 -10.86 14.93
CA ARG A 586 -26.34 -11.45 13.65
C ARG A 586 -24.89 -11.09 13.32
N TYR A 587 -24.36 -10.03 13.97
CA TYR A 587 -22.98 -9.58 13.85
C TYR A 587 -22.11 -9.94 15.07
N GLY A 588 -22.64 -10.76 15.99
CA GLY A 588 -22.01 -11.09 17.26
C GLY A 588 -22.22 -10.03 18.35
N GLY A 589 -23.17 -9.10 18.15
CA GLY A 589 -23.59 -8.14 19.19
C GLY A 589 -24.57 -8.75 20.19
N THR A 590 -24.97 -7.95 21.17
CA THR A 590 -25.84 -8.39 22.29
C THR A 590 -27.20 -7.71 22.33
N VAL A 591 -27.47 -6.76 21.43
CA VAL A 591 -28.70 -5.96 21.43
C VAL A 591 -29.65 -6.41 20.30
N ALA A 592 -30.61 -7.28 20.64
CA ALA A 592 -31.57 -7.82 19.68
C ALA A 592 -32.67 -6.79 19.30
N ALA A 593 -33.09 -5.93 20.22
CA ALA A 593 -34.08 -4.92 19.96
C ALA A 593 -33.53 -3.76 19.12
N SER A 594 -34.37 -3.20 18.23
CA SER A 594 -33.98 -1.98 17.50
C SER A 594 -33.65 -0.84 18.47
N PRO A 595 -32.49 -0.17 18.28
CA PRO A 595 -32.15 0.98 19.10
C PRO A 595 -32.98 2.24 18.76
N LEU A 596 -33.82 2.20 17.72
CA LEU A 596 -34.66 3.31 17.30
C LEU A 596 -36.12 3.04 17.69
N THR A 597 -36.69 3.95 18.52
CA THR A 597 -38.12 3.93 18.90
C THR A 597 -38.72 5.28 18.53
N GLY A 598 -39.66 5.28 17.56
CA GLY A 598 -40.11 6.53 16.96
C GLY A 598 -38.93 7.29 16.36
N ASN A 599 -38.71 8.53 16.83
CA ASN A 599 -37.56 9.36 16.43
C ASN A 599 -36.50 9.46 17.53
N VAL A 600 -36.50 8.58 18.51
CA VAL A 600 -35.49 8.55 19.58
C VAL A 600 -34.57 7.36 19.35
N LEU A 601 -33.29 7.65 19.13
CA LEU A 601 -32.23 6.66 19.06
C LEU A 601 -31.59 6.49 20.45
N HIS A 602 -31.52 5.23 20.90
CA HIS A 602 -30.87 4.86 22.15
C HIS A 602 -29.71 3.90 21.86
N LEU A 603 -28.49 4.31 22.19
CA LEU A 603 -27.26 3.53 21.97
C LEU A 603 -26.47 3.42 23.26
N ASP A 604 -26.22 2.20 23.72
CA ASP A 604 -25.20 1.91 24.72
C ASP A 604 -23.86 1.69 24.02
N GLY A 605 -22.84 2.38 24.48
CA GLY A 605 -21.52 2.36 23.81
C GLY A 605 -20.54 1.38 24.46
N PRO A 606 -19.55 0.94 23.69
CA PRO A 606 -19.29 1.32 22.29
C PRO A 606 -20.31 0.73 21.32
N SER A 607 -20.85 1.55 20.42
CA SER A 607 -21.75 1.07 19.36
C SER A 607 -21.92 2.08 18.23
N ALA A 608 -22.40 1.60 17.08
CA ALA A 608 -22.78 2.43 15.95
C ALA A 608 -24.14 2.03 15.39
N ALA A 609 -24.90 3.01 14.89
CA ALA A 609 -26.14 2.80 14.18
C ALA A 609 -26.19 3.60 12.87
N VAL A 610 -26.75 3.02 11.84
CA VAL A 610 -27.02 3.68 10.56
C VAL A 610 -28.52 3.89 10.45
N VAL A 611 -28.94 5.16 10.36
CA VAL A 611 -30.34 5.57 10.30
C VAL A 611 -30.59 6.32 9.00
N LYS A 612 -31.61 5.94 8.26
CA LYS A 612 -32.07 6.66 7.08
C LYS A 612 -33.20 7.62 7.45
N LEU A 613 -33.03 8.89 7.09
CA LEU A 613 -34.09 9.90 7.19
C LEU A 613 -34.67 10.15 5.78
N ARG A 614 -35.99 10.22 5.71
CA ARG A 614 -36.73 10.65 4.52
C ARG A 614 -37.53 11.89 4.87
N GLU A 615 -37.30 12.97 4.15
CA GLU A 615 -38.01 14.23 4.30
C GLU A 615 -39.41 14.19 3.66
#